data_8d077f704e82a0ab5e3452145f724097
#
_entry.id   8d077f704e82a0ab5e3452145f724097
#
_cell.length_a   1.000
_cell.length_b   1.000
_cell.length_c   1.000
_cell.angle_alpha   90.00
_cell.angle_beta   90.00
_cell.angle_gamma   90.00
#
_symmetry.space_group_name_H-M   'P 1'
#
loop_
_entity.id
_entity.type
_entity.pdbx_description
1 polymer ?
#
loop_
_entity_poly.entity_id
_entity_poly.type
_entity_poly.pdbx_seq_one_letter_code
_entity_poly.pdbx_strand_id
1 'polypeptide(L)'
;RLLGEAMTTYHDVPADLLIGELSTRLAEMEAISPPEWSSIVKTGTHRERPPSQDNWWFIRSAAILRKVGKLGPIGANHMAQHFGGPKDRGVKPNRAVAGSRNISRTIMQQLFNAGLIESKMNAAGNVNHGKVLTPAGQSLLDSVAHEVRDQAVERHPGLSNY
;
A
#
# COMPACT_ATOMS: atom_id res chain seq x y z
N ARG A 1 -4.52 -22.91 17.72
CA ARG A 1 -3.68 -23.23 16.58
C ARG A 1 -3.22 -24.65 16.65
N LEU A 2 -3.35 -25.41 15.56
CA LEU A 2 -2.83 -26.76 15.49
C LEU A 2 -1.30 -26.73 15.48
N LEU A 3 -0.70 -27.63 16.25
CA LEU A 3 0.74 -27.78 16.28
C LEU A 3 1.25 -28.09 14.88
N GLY A 4 2.16 -27.28 14.36
CA GLY A 4 2.76 -27.49 13.06
C GLY A 4 2.23 -26.60 11.93
N GLU A 5 1.11 -25.90 12.11
CA GLU A 5 0.64 -24.91 11.13
C GLU A 5 1.07 -23.51 11.54
N ALA A 6 1.97 -22.94 10.75
CA ALA A 6 2.38 -21.57 10.95
C ALA A 6 1.29 -20.61 10.42
N MET A 7 0.84 -19.67 11.25
CA MET A 7 0.03 -18.56 10.76
C MET A 7 0.92 -17.64 9.92
N THR A 8 0.52 -17.43 8.67
CA THR A 8 1.20 -16.50 7.77
C THR A 8 0.51 -15.17 7.84
N THR A 9 1.27 -14.11 8.18
CA THR A 9 0.78 -12.74 8.16
C THR A 9 1.43 -11.99 7.00
N TYR A 10 0.92 -10.80 6.69
CA TYR A 10 1.48 -9.96 5.63
C TYR A 10 2.90 -9.47 5.96
N HIS A 11 3.36 -9.61 7.20
CA HIS A 11 4.75 -9.33 7.59
C HIS A 11 5.72 -10.43 7.16
N ASP A 12 5.24 -11.64 6.94
CA ASP A 12 6.06 -12.83 6.76
C ASP A 12 6.43 -13.09 5.29
N VAL A 13 5.82 -12.38 4.36
CA VAL A 13 6.01 -12.60 2.92
C VAL A 13 6.68 -11.39 2.27
N PRO A 14 7.42 -11.59 1.14
CA PRO A 14 8.02 -10.48 0.41
C PRO A 14 6.97 -9.49 -0.10
N ALA A 15 7.33 -8.21 -0.08
CA ALA A 15 6.40 -7.15 -0.45
C ALA A 15 5.93 -7.24 -1.91
N ASP A 16 6.81 -7.60 -2.82
CA ASP A 16 6.49 -7.69 -4.25
C ASP A 16 5.43 -8.76 -4.55
N LEU A 17 5.55 -9.93 -3.94
CA LEU A 17 4.55 -11.00 -4.08
C LEU A 17 3.21 -10.60 -3.46
N LEU A 18 3.25 -10.04 -2.26
CA LEU A 18 2.05 -9.57 -1.57
C LEU A 18 1.32 -8.50 -2.36
N ILE A 19 2.04 -7.49 -2.82
CA ILE A 19 1.47 -6.37 -3.57
C ILE A 19 0.90 -6.84 -4.91
N GLY A 20 1.58 -7.74 -5.61
CA GLY A 20 1.11 -8.29 -6.87
C GLY A 20 -0.24 -8.97 -6.75
N GLU A 21 -0.39 -9.89 -5.80
CA GLU A 21 -1.66 -10.61 -5.58
C GLU A 21 -2.73 -9.68 -4.99
N LEU A 22 -2.35 -8.81 -4.06
CA LEU A 22 -3.28 -7.87 -3.46
C LEU A 22 -3.85 -6.90 -4.48
N SER A 23 -3.05 -6.45 -5.45
CA SER A 23 -3.53 -5.57 -6.53
C SER A 23 -4.62 -6.24 -7.36
N THR A 24 -4.50 -7.53 -7.63
CA THR A 24 -5.52 -8.32 -8.33
C THR A 24 -6.82 -8.37 -7.52
N ARG A 25 -6.71 -8.58 -6.21
CA ARG A 25 -7.87 -8.59 -5.31
C ARG A 25 -8.56 -7.24 -5.24
N LEU A 26 -7.78 -6.16 -5.15
CA LEU A 26 -8.33 -4.81 -5.10
C LEU A 26 -9.01 -4.41 -6.41
N ALA A 27 -8.53 -4.91 -7.54
CA ALA A 27 -9.15 -4.64 -8.85
C ALA A 27 -10.58 -5.20 -8.96
N GLU A 28 -10.91 -6.21 -8.17
CA GLU A 28 -12.26 -6.78 -8.12
C GLU A 28 -13.23 -5.95 -7.27
N MET A 29 -12.73 -5.01 -6.46
CA MET A 29 -13.55 -4.17 -5.61
C MET A 29 -14.04 -2.93 -6.35
N GLU A 30 -15.34 -2.66 -6.29
CA GLU A 30 -15.96 -1.49 -6.94
C GLU A 30 -15.49 -0.17 -6.32
N ALA A 31 -15.21 -0.15 -5.03
CA ALA A 31 -14.78 1.05 -4.32
C ALA A 31 -13.39 1.55 -4.75
N ILE A 32 -12.59 0.68 -5.38
CA ILE A 32 -11.25 0.99 -5.82
C ILE A 32 -11.24 1.00 -7.34
N SER A 33 -11.14 2.19 -7.91
CA SER A 33 -11.15 2.39 -9.36
C SER A 33 -10.23 3.54 -9.74
N PRO A 34 -9.49 3.42 -10.87
CA PRO A 34 -8.67 4.53 -11.34
C PRO A 34 -9.56 5.71 -11.72
N PRO A 35 -9.26 6.93 -11.26
CA PRO A 35 -9.96 8.11 -11.73
C PRO A 35 -9.59 8.44 -13.18
N GLU A 36 -10.39 9.27 -13.84
CA GLU A 36 -10.17 9.63 -15.25
C GLU A 36 -8.78 10.24 -15.49
N TRP A 37 -8.31 11.07 -14.56
CA TRP A 37 -7.01 11.72 -14.67
C TRP A 37 -5.83 10.76 -14.46
N SER A 38 -6.06 9.53 -14.00
CA SER A 38 -5.00 8.56 -13.73
C SER A 38 -4.21 8.16 -14.97
N SER A 39 -4.79 8.29 -16.15
CA SER A 39 -4.15 7.91 -17.41
C SER A 39 -3.12 8.94 -17.91
N ILE A 40 -3.12 10.16 -17.38
CA ILE A 40 -2.33 11.28 -17.90
C ILE A 40 -1.35 11.89 -16.88
N VAL A 41 -1.35 11.43 -15.63
CA VAL A 41 -0.55 12.04 -14.55
C VAL A 41 0.74 11.28 -14.30
N LYS A 42 1.75 12.01 -13.79
CA LYS A 42 2.95 11.44 -13.18
C LYS A 42 2.67 11.17 -11.70
N THR A 43 3.35 10.20 -11.12
CA THR A 43 3.18 9.84 -9.71
C THR A 43 3.94 10.75 -8.74
N GLY A 44 4.70 11.69 -9.25
CA GLY A 44 5.42 12.70 -8.47
C GLY A 44 6.25 13.60 -9.34
N THR A 45 6.70 14.73 -8.79
CA THR A 45 7.53 15.71 -9.50
C THR A 45 8.92 15.17 -9.84
N HIS A 46 9.37 14.10 -9.16
CA HIS A 46 10.66 13.46 -9.41
C HIS A 46 10.62 12.49 -10.61
N ARG A 47 9.44 12.16 -11.10
CA ARG A 47 9.26 11.27 -12.25
C ARG A 47 9.27 12.08 -13.54
N GLU A 48 9.97 11.57 -14.56
CA GLU A 48 10.04 12.20 -15.87
C GLU A 48 8.85 11.79 -16.76
N ARG A 49 8.32 10.58 -16.54
CA ARG A 49 7.26 9.97 -17.37
C ARG A 49 6.11 9.46 -16.52
N PRO A 50 4.90 9.37 -17.12
CA PRO A 50 3.79 8.69 -16.48
C PRO A 50 4.10 7.20 -16.24
N PRO A 51 3.36 6.51 -15.35
CA PRO A 51 3.53 5.08 -15.13
C PRO A 51 3.33 4.30 -16.43
N SER A 52 4.17 3.28 -16.64
CA SER A 52 4.10 2.41 -17.82
C SER A 52 3.15 1.23 -17.65
N GLN A 53 2.79 0.89 -16.41
CA GLN A 53 1.89 -0.21 -16.09
C GLN A 53 0.43 0.25 -16.15
N ASP A 54 -0.41 -0.49 -16.88
CA ASP A 54 -1.83 -0.12 -17.00
C ASP A 54 -2.59 -0.25 -15.67
N ASN A 55 -2.17 -1.19 -14.83
CA ASN A 55 -2.77 -1.44 -13.53
C ASN A 55 -2.06 -0.74 -12.37
N TRP A 56 -1.31 0.30 -12.64
CA TRP A 56 -0.51 0.99 -11.62
C TRP A 56 -1.32 1.52 -10.44
N TRP A 57 -2.57 1.92 -10.67
CA TRP A 57 -3.45 2.41 -9.62
C TRP A 57 -3.70 1.34 -8.55
N PHE A 58 -4.01 0.12 -9.00
CA PHE A 58 -4.25 -1.00 -8.09
C PHE A 58 -2.98 -1.43 -7.37
N ILE A 59 -1.85 -1.42 -8.05
CA ILE A 59 -0.54 -1.71 -7.45
C ILE A 59 -0.21 -0.67 -6.38
N ARG A 60 -0.43 0.61 -6.66
CA ARG A 60 -0.21 1.67 -5.69
C ARG A 60 -1.18 1.55 -4.50
N SER A 61 -2.43 1.20 -4.76
CA SER A 61 -3.43 0.97 -3.71
C SER A 61 -3.01 -0.17 -2.79
N ALA A 62 -2.51 -1.27 -3.36
CA ALA A 62 -2.00 -2.40 -2.58
C ALA A 62 -0.79 -2.01 -1.74
N ALA A 63 0.14 -1.27 -2.30
CA ALA A 63 1.32 -0.78 -1.58
C ALA A 63 0.94 0.15 -0.43
N ILE A 64 -0.02 1.03 -0.63
CA ILE A 64 -0.50 1.95 0.41
C ILE A 64 -1.20 1.18 1.54
N LEU A 65 -2.05 0.22 1.21
CA LEU A 65 -2.72 -0.61 2.22
C LEU A 65 -1.70 -1.36 3.08
N ARG A 66 -0.70 -1.96 2.46
CA ARG A 66 0.38 -2.64 3.17
C ARG A 66 1.14 -1.68 4.10
N LYS A 67 1.46 -0.48 3.62
CA LYS A 67 2.16 0.52 4.43
C LYS A 67 1.33 1.03 5.61
N VAL A 68 0.03 1.19 5.43
CA VAL A 68 -0.86 1.54 6.54
C VAL A 68 -0.79 0.46 7.63
N GLY A 69 -0.78 -0.81 7.24
CA GLY A 69 -0.63 -1.91 8.18
C GLY A 69 0.70 -1.92 8.92
N LYS A 70 1.79 -1.60 8.24
CA LYS A 70 3.14 -1.66 8.82
C LYS A 70 3.51 -0.44 9.65
N LEU A 71 3.07 0.74 9.23
CA LEU A 71 3.48 2.00 9.85
C LEU A 71 2.52 2.49 10.93
N GLY A 72 1.34 1.87 11.03
CA GLY A 72 0.32 2.32 11.97
C GLY A 72 -0.33 3.62 11.52
N PRO A 73 -0.72 4.52 12.45
CA PRO A 73 -1.42 5.74 12.06
C PRO A 73 -0.59 6.60 11.10
N ILE A 74 -1.14 6.87 9.91
CA ILE A 74 -0.43 7.63 8.88
C ILE A 74 -1.42 8.44 8.05
N GLY A 75 -1.07 9.70 7.76
CA GLY A 75 -1.84 10.58 6.91
C GLY A 75 -1.36 10.57 5.46
N ALA A 76 -2.14 11.17 4.57
CA ALA A 76 -1.85 11.21 3.13
C ALA A 76 -0.53 11.93 2.80
N ASN A 77 -0.21 13.02 3.52
CA ASN A 77 1.04 13.75 3.29
C ASN A 77 2.26 12.90 3.64
N HIS A 78 2.21 12.20 4.76
CA HIS A 78 3.30 11.32 5.17
C HIS A 78 3.40 10.11 4.22
N MET A 79 2.27 9.55 3.79
CA MET A 79 2.26 8.48 2.81
C MET A 79 2.91 8.91 1.49
N ALA A 80 2.64 10.12 1.02
CA ALA A 80 3.23 10.64 -0.21
C ALA A 80 4.77 10.71 -0.14
N GLN A 81 5.33 10.96 1.04
CA GLN A 81 6.78 10.97 1.23
C GLN A 81 7.41 9.59 0.97
N HIS A 82 6.72 8.51 1.29
CA HIS A 82 7.19 7.14 1.04
C HIS A 82 7.25 6.80 -0.46
N PHE A 83 6.53 7.51 -1.30
CA PHE A 83 6.52 7.33 -2.75
C PHE A 83 7.29 8.42 -3.48
N GLY A 84 8.08 9.19 -2.75
CA GLY A 84 8.97 10.18 -3.30
C GLY A 84 10.29 9.59 -3.80
N GLY A 85 11.17 10.45 -4.22
CA GLY A 85 12.50 10.08 -4.68
C GLY A 85 13.33 11.30 -5.06
N PRO A 86 14.56 11.08 -5.57
CA PRO A 86 15.42 12.16 -5.97
C PRO A 86 14.89 12.85 -7.23
N LYS A 87 14.84 14.17 -7.20
CA LYS A 87 14.45 14.98 -8.35
C LYS A 87 15.70 15.49 -9.07
N ASP A 88 15.76 15.27 -10.37
CA ASP A 88 16.76 15.90 -11.23
C ASP A 88 16.43 17.37 -11.39
N ARG A 89 17.33 18.22 -10.93
CA ARG A 89 17.18 19.67 -10.94
C ARG A 89 18.09 20.34 -12.00
N GLY A 90 18.53 19.57 -12.97
CA GLY A 90 19.48 20.04 -13.98
C GLY A 90 20.89 20.14 -13.41
N VAL A 91 21.48 21.35 -13.42
CA VAL A 91 22.85 21.58 -12.93
C VAL A 91 22.94 21.63 -11.41
N LYS A 92 21.81 21.76 -10.71
CA LYS A 92 21.79 21.74 -9.24
C LYS A 92 21.85 20.31 -8.73
N PRO A 93 22.39 20.06 -7.51
CA PRO A 93 22.37 18.73 -6.92
C PRO A 93 20.95 18.19 -6.79
N ASN A 94 20.80 16.86 -6.94
CA ASN A 94 19.51 16.19 -6.77
C ASN A 94 18.99 16.40 -5.35
N ARG A 95 17.68 16.56 -5.23
CA ARG A 95 17.01 16.75 -3.96
C ARG A 95 15.84 15.78 -3.84
N ALA A 96 15.68 15.18 -2.65
CA ALA A 96 14.53 14.33 -2.37
C ALA A 96 13.23 15.15 -2.36
N VAL A 97 12.22 14.67 -3.05
CA VAL A 97 10.89 15.27 -3.08
C VAL A 97 9.84 14.21 -2.81
N ALA A 98 8.68 14.62 -2.28
CA ALA A 98 7.55 13.73 -2.04
C ALA A 98 6.89 13.31 -3.35
N GLY A 99 6.20 12.19 -3.33
CA GLY A 99 5.31 11.78 -4.42
C GLY A 99 4.04 12.63 -4.47
N SER A 100 3.12 12.28 -5.37
CA SER A 100 1.86 13.00 -5.52
C SER A 100 0.97 12.79 -4.28
N ARG A 101 0.64 13.87 -3.62
CA ARG A 101 -0.30 13.86 -2.47
C ARG A 101 -1.71 13.55 -2.91
N ASN A 102 -2.11 14.01 -4.09
CA ASN A 102 -3.46 13.78 -4.61
C ASN A 102 -3.71 12.30 -4.88
N ILE A 103 -2.73 11.59 -5.43
CA ILE A 103 -2.81 10.14 -5.65
C ILE A 103 -2.96 9.41 -4.32
N SER A 104 -2.08 9.71 -3.35
CA SER A 104 -2.14 9.07 -2.03
C SER A 104 -3.45 9.36 -1.32
N ARG A 105 -3.91 10.60 -1.35
CA ARG A 105 -5.18 11.00 -0.74
C ARG A 105 -6.36 10.28 -1.36
N THR A 106 -6.44 10.24 -2.68
CA THR A 106 -7.54 9.60 -3.39
C THR A 106 -7.57 8.10 -3.11
N ILE A 107 -6.42 7.44 -3.13
CA ILE A 107 -6.32 6.01 -2.82
C ILE A 107 -6.75 5.75 -1.38
N MET A 108 -6.30 6.56 -0.42
CA MET A 108 -6.69 6.38 0.98
C MET A 108 -8.20 6.61 1.19
N GLN A 109 -8.81 7.54 0.46
CA GLN A 109 -10.27 7.71 0.48
C GLN A 109 -10.99 6.49 -0.08
N GLN A 110 -10.51 5.92 -1.17
CA GLN A 110 -11.09 4.70 -1.74
C GLN A 110 -10.97 3.51 -0.78
N LEU A 111 -9.81 3.32 -0.14
CA LEU A 111 -9.62 2.28 0.86
C LEU A 111 -10.52 2.48 2.07
N PHE A 112 -10.70 3.72 2.51
CA PHE A 112 -11.62 4.06 3.60
C PHE A 112 -13.06 3.70 3.23
N ASN A 113 -13.50 4.05 2.03
CA ASN A 113 -14.85 3.73 1.54
C ASN A 113 -15.06 2.21 1.39
N ALA A 114 -14.01 1.48 1.07
CA ALA A 114 -14.05 0.01 0.99
C ALA A 114 -14.08 -0.67 2.37
N GLY A 115 -13.88 0.10 3.46
CA GLY A 115 -13.87 -0.43 4.81
C GLY A 115 -12.57 -1.10 5.23
N LEU A 116 -11.48 -0.88 4.49
CA LEU A 116 -10.19 -1.52 4.77
C LEU A 116 -9.30 -0.71 5.71
N ILE A 117 -9.53 0.60 5.81
CA ILE A 117 -8.83 1.48 6.75
C ILE A 117 -9.83 2.38 7.46
N GLU A 118 -9.42 2.88 8.62
CA GLU A 118 -10.24 3.78 9.43
C GLU A 118 -9.37 4.88 10.07
N SER A 119 -10.00 5.92 10.56
CA SER A 119 -9.30 7.00 11.27
C SER A 119 -9.07 6.60 12.71
N LYS A 120 -7.84 6.82 13.20
CA LYS A 120 -7.52 6.65 14.62
C LYS A 120 -7.63 8.00 15.31
N MET A 121 -8.60 8.08 16.23
CA MET A 121 -8.82 9.26 17.04
C MET A 121 -8.20 9.08 18.43
N ASN A 122 -7.89 10.19 19.10
CA ASN A 122 -7.48 10.14 20.51
C ASN A 122 -8.67 9.81 21.42
N ALA A 123 -8.41 9.61 22.71
CA ALA A 123 -9.46 9.27 23.67
C ALA A 123 -10.56 10.35 23.78
N ALA A 124 -10.21 11.61 23.57
CA ALA A 124 -11.17 12.72 23.61
C ALA A 124 -11.94 12.89 22.27
N GLY A 125 -11.52 12.20 21.21
CA GLY A 125 -12.16 12.26 19.89
C GLY A 125 -11.94 13.56 19.11
N ASN A 126 -11.01 14.42 19.54
CA ASN A 126 -10.74 15.71 18.89
C ASN A 126 -9.43 15.76 18.06
N VAL A 127 -8.59 14.73 18.16
CA VAL A 127 -7.34 14.64 17.39
C VAL A 127 -7.35 13.38 16.56
N ASN A 128 -7.13 13.54 15.25
CA ASN A 128 -7.00 12.43 14.30
C ASN A 128 -5.52 12.12 14.11
N HIS A 129 -5.08 10.91 14.49
CA HIS A 129 -3.70 10.47 14.37
C HIS A 129 -3.36 9.95 12.97
N GLY A 130 -4.34 9.80 12.09
CA GLY A 130 -4.18 9.24 10.75
C GLY A 130 -4.99 7.97 10.55
N LYS A 131 -4.65 7.23 9.51
CA LYS A 131 -5.37 6.01 9.13
C LYS A 131 -4.67 4.76 9.65
N VAL A 132 -5.45 3.81 10.10
CA VAL A 132 -5.00 2.48 10.55
C VAL A 132 -5.83 1.41 9.84
N LEU A 133 -5.32 0.17 9.83
CA LEU A 133 -6.08 -0.96 9.30
C LEU A 133 -7.31 -1.24 10.15
N THR A 134 -8.41 -1.58 9.48
CA THR A 134 -9.56 -2.21 10.11
C THR A 134 -9.31 -3.71 10.26
N PRO A 135 -10.08 -4.44 11.08
CA PRO A 135 -10.01 -5.91 11.09
C PRO A 135 -10.23 -6.53 9.71
N ALA A 136 -11.11 -5.95 8.89
CA ALA A 136 -11.34 -6.41 7.51
C ALA A 136 -10.09 -6.22 6.64
N GLY A 137 -9.40 -5.09 6.76
CA GLY A 137 -8.15 -4.81 6.04
C GLY A 137 -7.05 -5.77 6.43
N GLN A 138 -6.89 -6.02 7.73
CA GLN A 138 -5.91 -7.00 8.20
C GLN A 138 -6.22 -8.41 7.74
N SER A 139 -7.48 -8.82 7.77
CA SER A 139 -7.92 -10.12 7.29
C SER A 139 -7.61 -10.30 5.80
N LEU A 140 -7.85 -9.27 4.99
CA LEU A 140 -7.54 -9.30 3.56
C LEU A 140 -6.04 -9.47 3.33
N LEU A 141 -5.20 -8.69 4.02
CA LEU A 141 -3.74 -8.76 3.89
C LEU A 141 -3.22 -10.14 4.29
N ASP A 142 -3.69 -10.69 5.40
CA ASP A 142 -3.26 -12.00 5.89
C ASP A 142 -3.73 -13.13 4.96
N SER A 143 -4.92 -13.03 4.40
CA SER A 143 -5.45 -13.98 3.42
C SER A 143 -4.60 -14.01 2.15
N VAL A 144 -4.25 -12.85 1.63
CA VAL A 144 -3.38 -12.73 0.45
C VAL A 144 -1.99 -13.25 0.76
N ALA A 145 -1.45 -12.95 1.94
CA ALA A 145 -0.15 -13.47 2.38
C ALA A 145 -0.13 -15.00 2.43
N HIS A 146 -1.21 -15.60 2.91
CA HIS A 146 -1.34 -17.06 2.94
C HIS A 146 -1.35 -17.67 1.53
N GLU A 147 -2.02 -17.02 0.58
CA GLU A 147 -2.06 -17.48 -0.82
C GLU A 147 -0.70 -17.42 -1.51
N VAL A 148 0.12 -16.42 -1.22
CA VAL A 148 1.45 -16.28 -1.83
C VAL A 148 2.55 -16.99 -1.04
N ARG A 149 2.21 -17.65 0.07
CA ARG A 149 3.18 -18.31 0.96
C ARG A 149 4.06 -19.31 0.24
N ASP A 150 3.51 -20.12 -0.63
CA ASP A 150 4.26 -21.17 -1.35
C ASP A 150 5.34 -20.54 -2.23
N GLN A 151 5.03 -19.47 -2.93
CA GLN A 151 6.00 -18.72 -3.73
C GLN A 151 7.08 -18.06 -2.85
N ALA A 152 6.68 -17.56 -1.69
CA ALA A 152 7.61 -16.97 -0.73
C ALA A 152 8.57 -18.02 -0.15
N VAL A 153 8.10 -19.22 0.12
CA VAL A 153 8.92 -20.34 0.60
C VAL A 153 9.94 -20.77 -0.46
N GLU A 154 9.57 -20.81 -1.73
CA GLU A 154 10.51 -21.10 -2.81
C GLU A 154 11.66 -20.08 -2.86
N ARG A 155 11.34 -18.81 -2.67
CA ARG A 155 12.33 -17.71 -2.68
C ARG A 155 13.16 -17.67 -1.40
N HIS A 156 12.54 -17.98 -0.26
CA HIS A 156 13.15 -17.93 1.07
C HIS A 156 12.83 -19.22 1.84
N PRO A 157 13.60 -20.29 1.65
CA PRO A 157 13.28 -21.61 2.24
C PRO A 157 13.14 -21.62 3.77
N GLY A 158 13.83 -20.71 4.47
CA GLY A 158 13.71 -20.58 5.92
C GLY A 158 12.32 -20.19 6.41
N LEU A 159 11.48 -19.63 5.53
CA LEU A 159 10.12 -19.23 5.87
C LEU A 159 9.21 -20.42 6.21
N SER A 160 9.52 -21.61 5.74
CA SER A 160 8.76 -22.83 6.02
C SER A 160 8.72 -23.18 7.51
N ASN A 161 9.64 -22.60 8.30
CA ASN A 161 9.71 -22.81 9.75
C ASN A 161 8.69 -21.99 10.54
N TYR A 162 7.98 -21.06 9.90
CA TYR A 162 7.01 -20.18 10.54
C TYR A 162 5.55 -20.50 10.26
#